data_215fc8267805e2b3d230af543b496766
#
_entry.id   215fc8267805e2b3d230af543b496766
#
_cell.length_a   1.000
_cell.length_b   1.000
_cell.length_c   1.000
_cell.angle_alpha   90.00
_cell.angle_beta   90.00
_cell.angle_gamma   90.00
#
_symmetry.space_group_name_H-M   'P 1'
#
loop_
_entity.id
_entity.type
_entity.pdbx_description
1 polymer ?
#
loop_
_entity_poly.entity_id
_entity_poly.type
_entity_poly.pdbx_seq_one_letter_code
_entity_poly.pdbx_strand_id
1 'polypeptide(L)'
;MPRVVEPSTGPLPHEAASNGCFETMRVYGGRIFRLEDHLSRLYASAQFLGTRPPDRARLGRQLLRALARSRLQEAVVRVALLARPGQVAHPSIVVQRASPLPPSAYRRGIRVSVVPARKFAVGSIDARAKYSARLGSVLAVADSQLRGADEALFMDALGGVTESTASNLGVVSRGHILTPPCWLGLLAGITRDVLFELAGRLGRPIRETPLTRHDLYNADEAFLTSTLKEVLAVTWVDGRRVGTGRPGPVTRALHRAFRRLVRKELRLA
;
A
#
# COMPACT_ATOMS: atom_id res chain seq x y z
N MET A 1 3.25 15.10 20.27
CA MET A 1 2.35 13.97 19.97
C MET A 1 3.16 12.82 19.46
N PRO A 2 2.97 11.58 19.88
CA PRO A 2 3.72 10.45 19.34
C PRO A 2 3.41 10.32 17.85
N ARG A 3 4.44 10.29 17.02
CA ARG A 3 4.36 10.07 15.56
C ARG A 3 3.83 8.66 15.31
N VAL A 4 2.97 8.51 14.31
CA VAL A 4 2.58 7.20 13.78
C VAL A 4 3.75 6.71 12.93
N VAL A 5 4.72 6.05 13.57
CA VAL A 5 5.85 5.44 12.87
C VAL A 5 5.40 4.07 12.40
N GLU A 6 5.49 3.82 11.09
CA GLU A 6 5.37 2.45 10.60
C GLU A 6 6.46 1.57 11.21
N PRO A 7 6.13 0.34 11.61
CA PRO A 7 7.17 -0.64 11.93
C PRO A 7 8.03 -0.80 10.67
N SER A 8 9.33 -0.73 10.85
CA SER A 8 10.35 -0.62 9.80
C SER A 8 9.97 -1.37 8.51
N THR A 9 9.38 -0.65 7.58
CA THR A 9 9.15 -1.09 6.20
C THR A 9 10.40 -0.83 5.35
N GLY A 10 11.55 -0.59 6.01
CA GLY A 10 12.82 -0.42 5.34
C GLY A 10 13.12 -1.61 4.44
N PRO A 11 13.83 -1.40 3.32
CA PRO A 11 14.30 -2.50 2.49
C PRO A 11 15.14 -3.45 3.34
N LEU A 12 15.02 -4.76 3.06
CA LEU A 12 15.99 -5.71 3.62
C LEU A 12 17.40 -5.30 3.15
N PRO A 13 18.46 -5.52 3.95
CA PRO A 13 19.82 -5.05 3.62
C PRO A 13 20.28 -5.41 2.20
N HIS A 14 19.84 -6.54 1.66
CA HIS A 14 20.14 -7.01 0.31
C HIS A 14 19.15 -6.53 -0.76
N GLU A 15 17.98 -5.99 -0.39
CA GLU A 15 17.03 -5.37 -1.33
C GLU A 15 17.50 -3.97 -1.77
N ALA A 16 18.22 -3.25 -0.93
CA ALA A 16 18.69 -1.90 -1.20
C ALA A 16 19.73 -1.83 -2.33
N ALA A 17 20.41 -2.93 -2.62
CA ALA A 17 21.49 -3.00 -3.60
C ALA A 17 21.13 -3.77 -4.88
N SER A 18 19.88 -4.20 -5.08
CA SER A 18 19.52 -5.09 -6.18
C SER A 18 18.37 -4.56 -7.02
N ASN A 19 18.49 -4.76 -8.33
CA ASN A 19 17.38 -4.63 -9.26
C ASN A 19 16.45 -5.83 -9.09
N GLY A 20 15.29 -5.63 -8.46
CA GLY A 20 14.36 -6.71 -8.21
C GLY A 20 12.96 -6.20 -7.89
N CYS A 21 12.05 -7.13 -7.70
CA CYS A 21 10.69 -6.86 -7.25
C CYS A 21 10.41 -7.56 -5.91
N PHE A 22 9.42 -7.07 -5.19
CA PHE A 22 9.08 -7.61 -3.89
C PHE A 22 7.59 -7.54 -3.61
N GLU A 23 7.16 -8.34 -2.64
CA GLU A 23 5.84 -8.27 -2.04
C GLU A 23 5.91 -8.22 -0.53
N THR A 24 4.89 -7.58 0.04
CA THR A 24 4.67 -7.53 1.48
C THR A 24 3.25 -8.00 1.74
N MET A 25 3.11 -9.08 2.50
CA MET A 25 1.85 -9.75 2.78
C MET A 25 1.55 -9.72 4.27
N ARG A 26 0.33 -9.43 4.63
CA ARG A 26 -0.12 -9.44 6.02
C ARG A 26 -0.67 -10.82 6.38
N VAL A 27 -0.28 -11.30 7.56
CA VAL A 27 -0.76 -12.54 8.16
C VAL A 27 -1.72 -12.19 9.29
N TYR A 28 -2.88 -12.81 9.29
CA TYR A 28 -3.86 -12.74 10.35
C TYR A 28 -4.22 -14.17 10.78
N GLY A 29 -4.14 -14.46 12.07
CA GLY A 29 -4.43 -15.79 12.60
C GLY A 29 -3.64 -16.93 11.94
N GLY A 30 -2.35 -16.69 11.64
CA GLY A 30 -1.47 -17.67 10.98
C GLY A 30 -1.74 -17.88 9.49
N ARG A 31 -2.57 -17.06 8.84
CA ARG A 31 -2.93 -17.18 7.42
C ARG A 31 -2.59 -15.92 6.64
N ILE A 32 -1.97 -16.08 5.45
CA ILE A 32 -1.65 -14.95 4.57
C ILE A 32 -2.93 -14.49 3.86
N PHE A 33 -3.27 -13.22 4.01
CA PHE A 33 -4.40 -12.63 3.31
C PHE A 33 -4.04 -12.40 1.83
N ARG A 34 -4.92 -12.86 0.92
CA ARG A 34 -4.79 -12.66 -0.54
C ARG A 34 -3.44 -13.13 -1.12
N LEU A 35 -2.94 -14.30 -0.68
CA LEU A 35 -1.65 -14.84 -1.14
C LEU A 35 -1.55 -14.90 -2.66
N GLU A 36 -2.59 -15.40 -3.33
CA GLU A 36 -2.57 -15.59 -4.79
C GLU A 36 -2.52 -14.25 -5.55
N ASP A 37 -3.21 -13.22 -5.06
CA ASP A 37 -3.17 -11.88 -5.66
C ASP A 37 -1.76 -11.28 -5.53
N HIS A 38 -1.12 -11.45 -4.36
CA HIS A 38 0.26 -11.04 -4.14
C HIS A 38 1.24 -11.78 -5.05
N LEU A 39 1.09 -13.10 -5.20
CA LEU A 39 1.91 -13.87 -6.13
C LEU A 39 1.71 -13.42 -7.57
N SER A 40 0.46 -13.21 -8.01
CA SER A 40 0.16 -12.72 -9.36
C SER A 40 0.88 -11.40 -9.65
N ARG A 41 0.81 -10.44 -8.72
CA ARG A 41 1.49 -9.15 -8.89
C ARG A 41 3.01 -9.26 -8.82
N LEU A 42 3.56 -10.13 -7.97
CA LEU A 42 4.99 -10.40 -7.91
C LEU A 42 5.53 -10.94 -9.25
N TYR A 43 4.80 -11.87 -9.84
CA TYR A 43 5.19 -12.49 -11.13
C TYR A 43 5.07 -11.48 -12.28
N ALA A 44 4.01 -10.68 -12.32
CA ALA A 44 3.87 -9.60 -13.29
C ALA A 44 5.01 -8.56 -13.16
N SER A 45 5.40 -8.22 -11.93
CA SER A 45 6.54 -7.33 -11.67
C SER A 45 7.87 -7.93 -12.13
N ALA A 46 8.09 -9.22 -11.86
CA ALA A 46 9.30 -9.93 -12.32
C ALA A 46 9.39 -9.96 -13.85
N GLN A 47 8.27 -10.24 -14.52
CA GLN A 47 8.19 -10.25 -15.98
C GLN A 47 8.50 -8.86 -16.56
N PHE A 48 7.93 -7.79 -15.97
CA PHE A 48 8.22 -6.41 -16.38
C PHE A 48 9.70 -6.08 -16.26
N LEU A 49 10.38 -6.57 -15.23
CA LEU A 49 11.80 -6.36 -14.99
C LEU A 49 12.72 -7.30 -15.82
N GLY A 50 12.15 -8.15 -16.67
CA GLY A 50 12.92 -9.10 -17.50
C GLY A 50 13.60 -10.20 -16.67
N THR A 51 13.14 -10.47 -15.45
CA THR A 51 13.65 -11.56 -14.60
C THR A 51 12.78 -12.80 -14.71
N ARG A 52 13.39 -14.00 -14.65
CA ARG A 52 12.65 -15.26 -14.63
C ARG A 52 12.27 -15.61 -13.20
N PRO A 53 10.98 -15.56 -12.81
CA PRO A 53 10.58 -15.98 -11.47
C PRO A 53 10.75 -17.49 -11.29
N PRO A 54 10.90 -17.99 -10.04
CA PRO A 54 10.89 -19.42 -9.76
C PRO A 54 9.50 -20.03 -10.02
N ASP A 55 9.38 -21.36 -9.99
CA ASP A 55 8.08 -22.01 -10.08
C ASP A 55 7.09 -21.46 -9.01
N ARG A 56 5.89 -21.09 -9.44
CA ARG A 56 4.90 -20.40 -8.59
C ARG A 56 4.42 -21.28 -7.44
N ALA A 57 4.13 -22.55 -7.71
CA ALA A 57 3.66 -23.47 -6.69
C ALA A 57 4.76 -23.77 -5.65
N ARG A 58 6.01 -23.88 -6.10
CA ARG A 58 7.17 -24.02 -5.22
C ARG A 58 7.35 -22.81 -4.32
N LEU A 59 7.27 -21.60 -4.88
CA LEU A 59 7.38 -20.35 -4.10
C LEU A 59 6.26 -20.25 -3.08
N GLY A 60 5.01 -20.53 -3.48
CA GLY A 60 3.87 -20.55 -2.56
C GLY A 60 4.10 -21.49 -1.37
N ARG A 61 4.56 -22.74 -1.65
CA ARG A 61 4.92 -23.69 -0.58
C ARG A 61 6.06 -23.20 0.31
N GLN A 62 7.06 -22.51 -0.23
CA GLN A 62 8.16 -21.96 0.55
C GLN A 62 7.66 -20.85 1.51
N LEU A 63 6.79 -19.95 1.04
CA LEU A 63 6.17 -18.91 1.86
C LEU A 63 5.36 -19.52 3.02
N LEU A 64 4.51 -20.49 2.73
CA LEU A 64 3.70 -21.16 3.75
C LEU A 64 4.57 -21.94 4.77
N ARG A 65 5.63 -22.59 4.31
CA ARG A 65 6.59 -23.28 5.21
C ARG A 65 7.35 -22.29 6.07
N ALA A 66 7.80 -21.14 5.53
CA ALA A 66 8.48 -20.12 6.28
C ALA A 66 7.56 -19.53 7.37
N LEU A 67 6.30 -19.26 7.02
CA LEU A 67 5.30 -18.80 7.98
C LEU A 67 5.06 -19.85 9.08
N ALA A 68 4.84 -21.11 8.73
CA ALA A 68 4.60 -22.19 9.69
C ALA A 68 5.76 -22.36 10.68
N ARG A 69 7.02 -22.28 10.21
CA ARG A 69 8.23 -22.33 11.06
C ARG A 69 8.31 -21.17 12.03
N SER A 70 7.82 -19.98 11.66
CA SER A 70 7.84 -18.81 12.53
C SER A 70 6.88 -18.91 13.71
N ARG A 71 5.86 -19.77 13.65
CA ARG A 71 4.77 -19.93 14.62
C ARG A 71 4.01 -18.63 14.95
N LEU A 72 4.18 -17.59 14.12
CA LEU A 72 3.54 -16.29 14.32
C LEU A 72 2.10 -16.32 13.79
N GLN A 73 1.15 -15.90 14.64
CA GLN A 73 -0.25 -15.73 14.25
C GLN A 73 -0.49 -14.37 13.57
N GLU A 74 0.21 -13.35 14.03
CA GLU A 74 0.17 -12.00 13.48
C GLU A 74 1.55 -11.65 12.93
N ALA A 75 1.71 -11.66 11.60
CA ALA A 75 3.00 -11.52 10.96
C ALA A 75 2.93 -10.67 9.68
N VAL A 76 4.09 -10.28 9.23
CA VAL A 76 4.34 -9.75 7.89
C VAL A 76 5.29 -10.72 7.19
N VAL A 77 4.87 -11.22 6.04
CA VAL A 77 5.73 -12.01 5.15
C VAL A 77 6.18 -11.10 4.01
N ARG A 78 7.49 -10.98 3.85
CA ARG A 78 8.10 -10.29 2.71
C ARG A 78 8.80 -11.31 1.82
N VAL A 79 8.63 -11.16 0.54
CA VAL A 79 9.38 -11.92 -0.46
C VAL A 79 9.95 -10.95 -1.49
N ALA A 80 11.25 -11.08 -1.77
CA ALA A 80 11.92 -10.36 -2.83
C ALA A 80 12.45 -11.35 -3.86
N LEU A 81 12.27 -11.03 -5.12
CA LEU A 81 12.88 -11.74 -6.25
C LEU A 81 14.04 -10.88 -6.76
N LEU A 82 15.24 -11.32 -6.49
CA LEU A 82 16.47 -10.62 -6.82
C LEU A 82 17.17 -11.39 -7.94
N ALA A 83 17.35 -10.75 -9.08
CA ALA A 83 18.10 -11.32 -10.19
C ALA A 83 18.60 -10.24 -11.14
N ARG A 84 19.63 -10.58 -11.92
CA ARG A 84 19.98 -9.82 -13.11
C ARG A 84 19.02 -10.17 -14.26
N PRO A 85 18.77 -9.26 -15.21
CA PRO A 85 17.97 -9.56 -16.38
C PRO A 85 18.40 -10.87 -17.06
N GLY A 86 17.42 -11.71 -17.43
CA GLY A 86 17.67 -13.01 -18.06
C GLY A 86 18.02 -14.16 -17.11
N GLN A 87 18.30 -13.91 -15.85
CA GLN A 87 18.60 -14.93 -14.85
C GLN A 87 17.33 -15.40 -14.11
N VAL A 88 17.38 -16.62 -13.56
CA VAL A 88 16.34 -17.11 -12.64
C VAL A 88 16.50 -16.39 -11.30
N ALA A 89 15.43 -15.78 -10.83
CA ALA A 89 15.42 -15.05 -9.56
C ALA A 89 15.47 -16.02 -8.37
N HIS A 90 16.30 -15.70 -7.40
CA HIS A 90 16.33 -16.38 -6.12
C HIS A 90 15.41 -15.64 -5.12
N PRO A 91 14.41 -16.33 -4.53
CA PRO A 91 13.53 -15.72 -3.57
C PRO A 91 14.24 -15.50 -2.21
N SER A 92 14.22 -14.27 -1.72
CA SER A 92 14.51 -13.97 -0.33
C SER A 92 13.19 -13.84 0.43
N ILE A 93 12.99 -14.65 1.46
CA ILE A 93 11.75 -14.69 2.25
C ILE A 93 12.07 -14.34 3.70
N VAL A 94 11.36 -13.34 4.22
CA VAL A 94 11.46 -12.92 5.62
C VAL A 94 10.06 -12.94 6.24
N VAL A 95 9.96 -13.54 7.42
CA VAL A 95 8.75 -13.54 8.25
C VAL A 95 9.08 -12.83 9.55
N GLN A 96 8.34 -11.80 9.87
CA GLN A 96 8.53 -11.04 11.10
C GLN A 96 7.19 -10.78 11.79
N ARG A 97 7.21 -10.56 13.10
CA ARG A 97 6.01 -10.19 13.85
C ARG A 97 5.42 -8.91 13.27
N ALA A 98 4.12 -8.90 13.05
CA ALA A 98 3.45 -7.69 12.65
C ALA A 98 3.44 -6.68 13.81
N SER A 99 3.61 -5.42 13.45
CA SER A 99 3.40 -4.29 14.35
C SER A 99 2.29 -3.42 13.76
N PRO A 100 1.02 -3.78 14.01
CA PRO A 100 -0.11 -3.03 13.47
C PRO A 100 -0.14 -1.63 14.06
N LEU A 101 -0.69 -0.70 13.30
CA LEU A 101 -0.95 0.64 13.82
C LEU A 101 -1.83 0.58 15.08
N PRO A 102 -1.55 1.41 16.08
CA PRO A 102 -2.37 1.43 17.30
C PRO A 102 -3.81 1.86 16.97
N PRO A 103 -4.81 1.38 17.71
CA PRO A 103 -6.22 1.75 17.50
C PRO A 103 -6.45 3.26 17.51
N SER A 104 -5.61 4.02 18.22
CA SER A 104 -5.65 5.48 18.25
C SER A 104 -5.36 6.11 16.87
N ALA A 105 -4.53 5.49 16.02
CA ALA A 105 -4.27 5.98 14.67
C ALA A 105 -5.55 5.92 13.80
N TYR A 106 -6.32 4.84 13.90
CA TYR A 106 -7.58 4.71 13.18
C TYR A 106 -8.69 5.64 13.73
N ARG A 107 -8.62 6.01 15.01
CA ARG A 107 -9.56 6.99 15.60
C ARG A 107 -9.23 8.43 15.26
N ARG A 108 -7.96 8.78 15.08
CA ARG A 108 -7.51 10.16 14.82
C ARG A 108 -7.26 10.43 13.34
N GLY A 109 -6.88 9.41 12.59
CA GLY A 109 -6.32 9.55 11.26
C GLY A 109 -4.88 10.09 11.30
N ILE A 110 -4.34 10.37 10.12
CA ILE A 110 -2.97 10.83 9.92
C ILE A 110 -2.93 12.17 9.18
N ARG A 111 -1.77 12.80 9.23
CA ARG A 111 -1.42 13.99 8.47
C ARG A 111 -0.56 13.57 7.29
N VAL A 112 -0.84 14.10 6.11
CA VAL A 112 -0.01 13.87 4.93
C VAL A 112 0.48 15.20 4.35
N SER A 113 1.58 15.15 3.64
CA SER A 113 2.08 16.30 2.88
C SER A 113 2.26 15.91 1.43
N VAL A 114 1.80 16.77 0.52
CA VAL A 114 2.10 16.64 -0.91
C VAL A 114 3.52 17.15 -1.12
N VAL A 115 4.42 16.25 -1.51
CA VAL A 115 5.85 16.56 -1.64
C VAL A 115 6.21 16.97 -3.07
N PRO A 116 7.28 17.78 -3.25
CA PRO A 116 7.79 18.14 -4.57
C PRO A 116 8.33 16.94 -5.36
N ALA A 117 8.81 15.90 -4.65
CA ALA A 117 9.26 14.66 -5.29
C ALA A 117 8.11 14.06 -6.11
N ARG A 118 8.40 13.76 -7.36
CA ARG A 118 7.42 13.17 -8.27
C ARG A 118 7.58 11.67 -8.32
N LYS A 119 6.49 10.98 -8.45
CA LYS A 119 6.53 9.59 -8.90
C LYS A 119 7.16 9.56 -10.28
N PHE A 120 7.89 8.49 -10.61
CA PHE A 120 8.47 8.35 -11.95
C PHE A 120 7.39 8.53 -13.03
N ALA A 121 7.73 9.22 -14.11
CA ALA A 121 6.85 9.27 -15.27
C ALA A 121 6.60 7.85 -15.78
N VAL A 122 5.35 7.55 -16.16
CA VAL A 122 4.95 6.21 -16.64
C VAL A 122 5.80 5.75 -17.83
N GLY A 123 6.29 6.68 -18.65
CA GLY A 123 7.22 6.40 -19.74
C GLY A 123 8.62 5.98 -19.30
N SER A 124 9.00 6.21 -18.03
CA SER A 124 10.32 5.80 -17.51
C SER A 124 10.25 4.44 -16.82
N ILE A 125 9.33 4.27 -15.89
CA ILE A 125 9.12 3.01 -15.15
C ILE A 125 7.61 2.88 -14.88
N ASP A 126 7.01 1.78 -15.31
CA ASP A 126 5.62 1.50 -14.99
C ASP A 126 5.49 1.17 -13.50
N ALA A 127 4.85 2.07 -12.75
CA ALA A 127 4.67 1.94 -11.30
C ALA A 127 3.76 0.77 -10.88
N ARG A 128 3.08 0.11 -11.82
CA ARG A 128 2.35 -1.15 -11.57
C ARG A 128 3.29 -2.29 -11.21
N ALA A 129 4.55 -2.25 -11.67
CA ALA A 129 5.59 -3.15 -11.17
C ALA A 129 6.06 -2.71 -9.78
N LYS A 130 6.05 -3.63 -8.82
CA LYS A 130 6.48 -3.39 -7.44
C LYS A 130 7.97 -3.67 -7.29
N TYR A 131 8.80 -2.70 -7.68
CA TYR A 131 10.27 -2.83 -7.69
C TYR A 131 10.91 -2.33 -6.38
N SER A 132 12.15 -2.80 -6.15
CA SER A 132 12.88 -2.57 -4.89
C SER A 132 13.51 -1.18 -4.76
N ALA A 133 13.77 -0.48 -5.88
CA ALA A 133 14.38 0.86 -5.86
C ALA A 133 13.42 1.89 -5.25
N ARG A 134 13.64 2.27 -3.99
CA ARG A 134 12.74 3.12 -3.19
C ARG A 134 13.36 4.43 -2.71
N LEU A 135 14.49 4.86 -3.28
CA LEU A 135 15.17 6.08 -2.83
C LEU A 135 14.23 7.30 -2.83
N GLY A 136 13.45 7.49 -3.90
CA GLY A 136 12.46 8.57 -3.97
C GLY A 136 11.43 8.51 -2.85
N SER A 137 10.99 7.30 -2.44
CA SER A 137 10.08 7.14 -1.30
C SER A 137 10.74 7.49 0.04
N VAL A 138 12.01 7.11 0.23
CA VAL A 138 12.76 7.46 1.46
C VAL A 138 12.92 8.97 1.59
N LEU A 139 13.31 9.65 0.50
CA LEU A 139 13.45 11.10 0.49
C LEU A 139 12.10 11.81 0.71
N ALA A 140 11.03 11.30 0.11
CA ALA A 140 9.68 11.85 0.28
C ALA A 140 9.19 11.71 1.73
N VAL A 141 9.47 10.59 2.41
CA VAL A 141 9.14 10.42 3.83
C VAL A 141 9.92 11.44 4.68
N ALA A 142 11.22 11.61 4.43
CA ALA A 142 12.03 12.57 5.16
C ALA A 142 11.50 14.01 4.98
N ASP A 143 11.17 14.42 3.75
CA ASP A 143 10.59 15.73 3.47
C ASP A 143 9.23 15.92 4.16
N SER A 144 8.35 14.91 4.14
CA SER A 144 7.08 14.98 4.84
C SER A 144 7.22 15.12 6.35
N GLN A 145 8.20 14.44 6.94
CA GLN A 145 8.48 14.53 8.37
C GLN A 145 8.98 15.91 8.77
N LEU A 146 9.84 16.55 7.95
CA LEU A 146 10.26 17.93 8.14
C LEU A 146 9.08 18.90 8.11
N ARG A 147 8.02 18.58 7.37
CA ARG A 147 6.76 19.34 7.32
C ARG A 147 5.77 18.98 8.43
N GLY A 148 6.14 18.11 9.37
CA GLY A 148 5.28 17.67 10.45
C GLY A 148 4.15 16.71 10.03
N ALA A 149 4.28 16.07 8.86
CA ALA A 149 3.36 15.07 8.36
C ALA A 149 3.84 13.65 8.67
N ASP A 150 2.89 12.70 8.74
CA ASP A 150 3.15 11.29 9.01
C ASP A 150 3.51 10.53 7.72
N GLU A 151 3.08 11.03 6.54
CA GLU A 151 3.24 10.36 5.26
C GLU A 151 3.31 11.38 4.12
N ALA A 152 3.99 11.02 3.02
CA ALA A 152 4.08 11.82 1.81
C ALA A 152 3.09 11.34 0.73
N LEU A 153 2.53 12.29 -0.03
CA LEU A 153 1.80 12.04 -1.25
C LEU A 153 2.59 12.53 -2.46
N PHE A 154 2.67 11.70 -3.47
CA PHE A 154 3.30 12.04 -4.75
C PHE A 154 2.31 12.69 -5.71
N MET A 155 2.88 13.43 -6.65
CA MET A 155 2.17 13.91 -7.84
C MET A 155 2.78 13.30 -9.11
N ASP A 156 1.99 13.23 -10.17
CA ASP A 156 2.49 12.97 -11.52
C ASP A 156 3.17 14.21 -12.15
N ALA A 157 3.60 14.09 -13.39
CA ALA A 157 4.24 15.19 -14.12
C ALA A 157 3.28 16.34 -14.44
N LEU A 158 1.99 16.10 -14.48
CA LEU A 158 0.94 17.07 -14.82
C LEU A 158 0.30 17.73 -13.58
N GLY A 159 0.75 17.36 -12.37
CA GLY A 159 0.24 17.93 -11.12
C GLY A 159 -0.93 17.16 -10.50
N GLY A 160 -1.30 16.02 -11.07
CA GLY A 160 -2.26 15.09 -10.47
C GLY A 160 -1.68 14.41 -9.23
N VAL A 161 -2.48 14.28 -8.17
CA VAL A 161 -2.10 13.51 -6.98
C VAL A 161 -2.24 12.03 -7.29
N THR A 162 -1.22 11.23 -6.95
CA THR A 162 -1.20 9.80 -7.31
C THR A 162 -1.39 8.88 -6.11
N GLU A 163 -0.35 8.60 -5.37
CA GLU A 163 -0.36 7.71 -4.21
C GLU A 163 0.64 8.18 -3.15
N SER A 164 0.68 7.54 -2.00
CA SER A 164 1.71 7.79 -1.00
C SER A 164 2.94 6.90 -1.24
N THR A 165 3.92 7.02 -0.35
CA THR A 165 5.17 6.25 -0.46
C THR A 165 4.96 4.73 -0.36
N ALA A 166 3.89 4.28 0.28
CA ALA A 166 3.57 2.87 0.50
C ALA A 166 2.07 2.53 0.49
N SER A 167 1.20 3.46 0.03
CA SER A 167 -0.25 3.27 0.07
C SER A 167 -0.93 4.00 -1.09
N ASN A 168 -2.05 3.47 -1.58
CA ASN A 168 -2.90 4.17 -2.53
C ASN A 168 -3.80 5.19 -1.83
N LEU A 169 -4.19 6.23 -2.55
CA LEU A 169 -5.06 7.30 -2.09
C LEU A 169 -6.50 7.06 -2.54
N GLY A 170 -7.45 7.29 -1.65
CA GLY A 170 -8.85 7.47 -1.97
C GLY A 170 -9.41 8.71 -1.31
N VAL A 171 -10.38 9.34 -1.94
CA VAL A 171 -11.11 10.49 -1.40
C VAL A 171 -12.61 10.25 -1.49
N VAL A 172 -13.36 10.90 -0.62
CA VAL A 172 -14.82 10.99 -0.72
C VAL A 172 -15.16 12.45 -1.02
N SER A 173 -15.89 12.67 -2.08
CA SER A 173 -16.35 13.97 -2.49
C SER A 173 -17.80 13.89 -3.00
N ARG A 174 -18.68 14.71 -2.44
CA ARG A 174 -20.10 14.77 -2.82
C ARG A 174 -20.77 13.38 -2.83
N GLY A 175 -20.43 12.54 -1.85
CA GLY A 175 -20.98 11.20 -1.70
C GLY A 175 -20.34 10.13 -2.60
N HIS A 176 -19.43 10.48 -3.50
CA HIS A 176 -18.71 9.55 -4.37
C HIS A 176 -17.33 9.18 -3.76
N ILE A 177 -16.93 7.93 -3.92
CA ILE A 177 -15.59 7.48 -3.58
C ILE A 177 -14.74 7.51 -4.85
N LEU A 178 -13.66 8.27 -4.81
CA LEU A 178 -12.77 8.52 -5.94
C LEU A 178 -11.35 8.05 -5.62
N THR A 179 -10.62 7.58 -6.62
CA THR A 179 -9.20 7.20 -6.51
C THR A 179 -8.48 7.49 -7.82
N PRO A 180 -7.20 7.88 -7.81
CA PRO A 180 -6.46 8.05 -9.04
C PRO A 180 -6.34 6.73 -9.81
N PRO A 181 -6.43 6.74 -11.15
CA PRO A 181 -6.26 5.54 -11.97
C PRO A 181 -4.79 5.11 -12.05
N CYS A 182 -4.56 3.80 -12.18
CA CYS A 182 -3.20 3.25 -12.18
C CYS A 182 -2.33 3.75 -13.34
N TRP A 183 -2.90 4.17 -14.46
CA TRP A 183 -2.15 4.72 -15.60
C TRP A 183 -1.46 6.06 -15.30
N LEU A 184 -1.80 6.75 -14.19
CA LEU A 184 -1.07 7.92 -13.70
C LEU A 184 0.24 7.57 -12.97
N GLY A 185 0.67 6.32 -13.00
CA GLY A 185 1.93 5.91 -12.42
C GLY A 185 1.86 5.54 -10.93
N LEU A 186 0.80 4.88 -10.53
CA LEU A 186 0.66 4.33 -9.18
C LEU A 186 0.52 2.79 -9.21
N LEU A 187 0.81 2.18 -8.06
CA LEU A 187 0.73 0.73 -7.91
C LEU A 187 -0.73 0.26 -7.90
N ALA A 188 -1.04 -0.81 -8.67
CA ALA A 188 -2.28 -1.55 -8.52
C ALA A 188 -2.27 -2.29 -7.16
N GLY A 189 -2.84 -1.66 -6.14
CA GLY A 189 -2.77 -2.13 -4.76
C GLY A 189 -3.81 -3.21 -4.47
N ILE A 190 -3.39 -4.38 -3.93
CA ILE A 190 -4.32 -5.46 -3.57
C ILE A 190 -5.38 -5.01 -2.57
N THR A 191 -5.00 -4.21 -1.57
CA THR A 191 -5.99 -3.63 -0.65
C THR A 191 -6.92 -2.65 -1.37
N ARG A 192 -6.40 -1.88 -2.35
CA ARG A 192 -7.22 -1.02 -3.22
C ARG A 192 -8.27 -1.84 -3.99
N ASP A 193 -7.86 -2.96 -4.59
CA ASP A 193 -8.74 -3.84 -5.34
C ASP A 193 -9.83 -4.46 -4.43
N VAL A 194 -9.45 -4.88 -3.23
CA VAL A 194 -10.42 -5.31 -2.20
C VAL A 194 -11.42 -4.20 -1.87
N LEU A 195 -10.99 -2.93 -1.84
CA LEU A 195 -11.93 -1.83 -1.59
C LEU A 195 -12.90 -1.59 -2.76
N PHE A 196 -12.53 -1.84 -4.01
CA PHE A 196 -13.48 -1.83 -5.13
C PHE A 196 -14.59 -2.87 -4.94
N GLU A 197 -14.22 -4.11 -4.54
CA GLU A 197 -15.19 -5.15 -4.23
C GLU A 197 -16.14 -4.73 -3.08
N LEU A 198 -15.57 -4.21 -1.99
CA LEU A 198 -16.34 -3.85 -0.80
C LEU A 198 -17.23 -2.63 -1.02
N ALA A 199 -16.74 -1.61 -1.70
CA ALA A 199 -17.48 -0.39 -1.98
C ALA A 199 -18.68 -0.68 -2.90
N GLY A 200 -18.50 -1.55 -3.89
CA GLY A 200 -19.60 -2.04 -4.73
C GLY A 200 -20.69 -2.73 -3.91
N ARG A 201 -20.31 -3.62 -2.98
CA ARG A 201 -21.25 -4.30 -2.06
C ARG A 201 -21.95 -3.36 -1.08
N LEU A 202 -21.35 -2.21 -0.78
CA LEU A 202 -21.95 -1.17 0.06
C LEU A 202 -22.84 -0.19 -0.75
N GLY A 203 -23.06 -0.42 -2.05
CA GLY A 203 -23.80 0.45 -2.92
C GLY A 203 -23.10 1.80 -3.22
N ARG A 204 -21.80 1.89 -2.99
CA ARG A 204 -20.97 3.09 -3.19
C ARG A 204 -19.73 2.76 -4.00
N PRO A 205 -19.87 2.45 -5.30
CA PRO A 205 -18.74 2.03 -6.11
C PRO A 205 -17.64 3.10 -6.16
N ILE A 206 -16.39 2.66 -6.14
CA ILE A 206 -15.24 3.54 -6.33
C ILE A 206 -15.13 3.86 -7.82
N ARG A 207 -14.88 5.13 -8.13
CA ARG A 207 -14.59 5.60 -9.49
C ARG A 207 -13.13 5.99 -9.60
N GLU A 208 -12.49 5.55 -10.67
CA GLU A 208 -11.16 6.02 -11.03
C GLU A 208 -11.28 7.36 -11.77
N THR A 209 -10.58 8.36 -11.25
CA THR A 209 -10.50 9.69 -11.86
C THR A 209 -9.21 10.38 -11.46
N PRO A 210 -8.56 11.15 -12.35
CA PRO A 210 -7.48 12.04 -11.95
C PRO A 210 -7.92 12.97 -10.83
N LEU A 211 -7.08 13.13 -9.83
CA LEU A 211 -7.31 14.01 -8.68
C LEU A 211 -6.22 15.06 -8.62
N THR A 212 -6.62 16.29 -8.31
CA THR A 212 -5.70 17.41 -8.09
C THR A 212 -5.57 17.71 -6.61
N ARG A 213 -4.65 18.60 -6.24
CA ARG A 213 -4.59 19.12 -4.87
C ARG A 213 -5.87 19.86 -4.49
N HIS A 214 -6.53 20.51 -5.45
CA HIS A 214 -7.80 21.17 -5.20
C HIS A 214 -8.87 20.16 -4.77
N ASP A 215 -8.98 19.03 -5.45
CA ASP A 215 -9.93 17.96 -5.10
C ASP A 215 -9.63 17.38 -3.73
N LEU A 216 -8.34 17.18 -3.42
CA LEU A 216 -7.90 16.63 -2.14
C LEU A 216 -8.17 17.58 -0.96
N TYR A 217 -7.93 18.89 -1.14
CA TYR A 217 -8.15 19.90 -0.08
C TYR A 217 -9.63 20.16 0.19
N ASN A 218 -10.51 19.93 -0.80
CA ASN A 218 -11.95 20.10 -0.69
C ASN A 218 -12.72 18.79 -0.52
N ALA A 219 -12.03 17.67 -0.30
CA ALA A 219 -12.66 16.38 -0.07
C ALA A 219 -13.42 16.34 1.27
N ASP A 220 -14.56 15.64 1.27
CA ASP A 220 -15.32 15.35 2.50
C ASP A 220 -14.54 14.41 3.42
N GLU A 221 -13.87 13.39 2.81
CA GLU A 221 -12.97 12.44 3.48
C GLU A 221 -11.79 12.12 2.56
N ALA A 222 -10.66 11.76 3.16
CA ALA A 222 -9.54 11.13 2.45
C ALA A 222 -9.01 9.95 3.26
N PHE A 223 -8.47 8.96 2.57
CA PHE A 223 -7.90 7.78 3.19
C PHE A 223 -6.76 7.18 2.38
N LEU A 224 -5.86 6.51 3.06
CA LEU A 224 -4.82 5.67 2.46
C LEU A 224 -5.16 4.20 2.65
N THR A 225 -4.75 3.38 1.68
CA THR A 225 -4.96 1.94 1.72
C THR A 225 -3.71 1.16 1.36
N SER A 226 -3.33 0.22 2.19
CA SER A 226 -2.21 -0.69 1.96
C SER A 226 -2.34 -1.96 2.79
N THR A 227 -1.52 -2.95 2.49
CA THR A 227 -1.46 -4.23 3.20
C THR A 227 -1.25 -4.07 4.71
N LEU A 228 -0.47 -3.07 5.15
CA LEU A 228 -0.14 -2.87 6.57
C LEU A 228 -1.02 -1.83 7.27
N LYS A 229 -1.48 -0.82 6.53
CA LYS A 229 -2.35 0.24 7.08
C LYS A 229 -3.84 -0.09 6.96
N GLU A 230 -4.19 -1.17 6.24
CA GLU A 230 -5.59 -1.49 5.92
C GLU A 230 -6.28 -0.29 5.24
N VAL A 231 -7.22 0.37 5.91
CA VAL A 231 -7.86 1.61 5.46
C VAL A 231 -7.67 2.65 6.56
N LEU A 232 -6.82 3.63 6.32
CA LEU A 232 -6.42 4.64 7.30
C LEU A 232 -6.85 6.04 6.85
N ALA A 233 -7.63 6.73 7.68
CA ALA A 233 -8.11 8.07 7.36
C ALA A 233 -6.96 9.08 7.30
N VAL A 234 -6.99 9.94 6.29
CA VAL A 234 -6.20 11.16 6.20
C VAL A 234 -7.07 12.31 6.68
N THR A 235 -6.65 13.01 7.72
CA THR A 235 -7.44 14.07 8.36
C THR A 235 -6.84 15.46 8.13
N TRP A 236 -5.58 15.53 7.69
CA TRP A 236 -4.89 16.76 7.35
C TRP A 236 -4.00 16.58 6.12
N VAL A 237 -3.98 17.56 5.24
CA VAL A 237 -3.12 17.63 4.06
C VAL A 237 -2.48 19.02 3.99
N ASP A 238 -1.15 19.09 3.99
CA ASP A 238 -0.39 20.34 3.91
C ASP A 238 -0.88 21.41 4.91
N GLY A 239 -1.16 20.99 6.16
CA GLY A 239 -1.66 21.87 7.21
C GLY A 239 -3.15 22.23 7.11
N ARG A 240 -3.90 21.74 6.10
CA ARG A 240 -5.33 21.97 5.92
C ARG A 240 -6.13 20.78 6.42
N ARG A 241 -7.26 21.02 7.06
CA ARG A 241 -8.18 19.96 7.46
C ARG A 241 -8.88 19.37 6.23
N VAL A 242 -8.99 18.05 6.18
CA VAL A 242 -9.87 17.33 5.26
C VAL A 242 -11.22 17.16 5.97
N GLY A 243 -12.29 17.64 5.35
CA GLY A 243 -13.62 17.61 5.93
C GLY A 243 -13.66 18.16 7.37
N THR A 244 -14.08 17.34 8.32
CA THR A 244 -14.15 17.75 9.75
C THR A 244 -12.80 17.65 10.49
N GLY A 245 -11.72 17.19 9.85
CA GLY A 245 -10.44 16.89 10.51
C GLY A 245 -10.47 15.62 11.37
N ARG A 246 -11.45 14.76 11.14
CA ARG A 246 -11.64 13.45 11.81
C ARG A 246 -11.96 12.38 10.77
N PRO A 247 -11.70 11.08 11.07
CA PRO A 247 -12.11 9.99 10.19
C PRO A 247 -13.59 10.04 9.88
N GLY A 248 -13.93 10.11 8.60
CA GLY A 248 -15.32 10.23 8.16
C GLY A 248 -16.08 8.90 8.17
N PRO A 249 -17.42 8.91 8.02
CA PRO A 249 -18.27 7.74 8.09
C PRO A 249 -17.99 6.71 6.99
N VAL A 250 -17.67 7.15 5.76
CA VAL A 250 -17.39 6.25 4.63
C VAL A 250 -16.07 5.51 4.87
N THR A 251 -15.00 6.21 5.23
CA THR A 251 -13.70 5.60 5.56
C THR A 251 -13.84 4.57 6.68
N ARG A 252 -14.58 4.90 7.74
CA ARG A 252 -14.84 3.95 8.84
C ARG A 252 -15.66 2.75 8.39
N ALA A 253 -16.63 2.93 7.50
CA ALA A 253 -17.43 1.83 6.96
C ALA A 253 -16.57 0.89 6.10
N LEU A 254 -15.74 1.43 5.22
CA LEU A 254 -14.78 0.66 4.42
C LEU A 254 -13.80 -0.12 5.29
N HIS A 255 -13.23 0.50 6.32
CA HIS A 255 -12.31 -0.18 7.24
C HIS A 255 -13.00 -1.33 7.99
N ARG A 256 -14.22 -1.11 8.52
CA ARG A 256 -14.99 -2.20 9.15
C ARG A 256 -15.32 -3.32 8.17
N ALA A 257 -15.71 -2.98 6.95
CA ALA A 257 -16.00 -3.97 5.91
C ALA A 257 -14.75 -4.77 5.53
N PHE A 258 -13.60 -4.11 5.39
CA PHE A 258 -12.31 -4.76 5.15
C PHE A 258 -11.98 -5.78 6.25
N ARG A 259 -12.06 -5.38 7.51
CA ARG A 259 -11.77 -6.30 8.64
C ARG A 259 -12.74 -7.47 8.72
N ARG A 260 -14.02 -7.26 8.42
CA ARG A 260 -15.00 -8.36 8.30
C ARG A 260 -14.65 -9.31 7.17
N LEU A 261 -14.24 -8.78 6.01
CA LEU A 261 -13.82 -9.62 4.88
C LEU A 261 -12.59 -10.47 5.22
N VAL A 262 -11.57 -9.88 5.85
CA VAL A 262 -10.37 -10.60 6.30
C VAL A 262 -10.75 -11.78 7.21
N ARG A 263 -11.60 -11.53 8.22
CA ARG A 263 -12.06 -12.61 9.11
C ARG A 263 -12.79 -13.69 8.34
N LYS A 264 -13.73 -13.32 7.44
CA LYS A 264 -14.51 -14.26 6.64
C LYS A 264 -13.63 -15.11 5.72
N GLU A 265 -12.75 -14.49 4.92
CA GLU A 265 -11.91 -15.20 3.95
C GLU A 265 -10.90 -16.14 4.64
N LEU A 266 -10.36 -15.70 5.75
CA LEU A 266 -9.38 -16.48 6.51
C LEU A 266 -10.03 -17.39 7.57
N ARG A 267 -11.37 -17.43 7.66
CA ARG A 267 -12.12 -18.23 8.65
C ARG A 267 -11.60 -18.04 10.07
N LEU A 268 -11.42 -16.77 10.45
CA LEU A 268 -11.00 -16.40 11.80
C LEU A 268 -12.23 -16.20 12.70
N ALA A 269 -12.10 -16.59 13.97
CA ALA A 269 -13.13 -16.40 14.97
C ALA A 269 -13.46 -14.90 15.21
#